data_94378ad3bdcf20fa24d320604ab26a78
#
_entry.id   94378ad3bdcf20fa24d320604ab26a78
#
_cell.length_a   1.000
_cell.length_b   1.000
_cell.length_c   1.000
_cell.angle_alpha   90.00
_cell.angle_beta   90.00
_cell.angle_gamma   90.00
#
_symmetry.space_group_name_H-M   'P 1'
#
loop_
_entity.id
_entity.type
_entity.pdbx_description
1 polymer ?
#
loop_
_entity_poly.entity_id
_entity_poly.type
_entity_poly.pdbx_seq_one_letter_code
_entity_poly.pdbx_strand_id
1 'polypeptide(L)'
;MHNHNSYRHILKATTLFGGVQSLNILMGVVRTKLVAVLLGTTGMGVLSMCNTWVSLLSDTLGLGLPMSAVKQLSSAYEQPQPTAFLQQLCTLRTWTLLAAGLAFAVSFFCALLWHNASWLSLLPPFALVALAVVVPMTVLTAGEMAVLKATRQLKAVAKLSVWNMLLMVMVSAIGFYQWGLRAIVPVLLAAAFVQMLLVAGCSVRRFGYKVAFSKDVLRRGWTTLRLGLAFVAAGMMANGAAFLVRWWLQWQGDVHVVGLYNAATMLAMTYAGVVFHAMETDYFPRLSGVRHAGKGLNLLVNRQINACILLLSPLLLGFMMALPWLIPLLFSQAFLPMMGMMRGCLVAMFFRIFTLSIEYIALSRGHSVLYLVQEGASAVLLVAAVAMGFALGGLTFVGYAIALATALEALLVLVLTHHRYHFMLHRATWRWAGVQFLLLLVTLWSCLWRASPAAWALGLGTFGLSCTVSWRCWKAFHATKDRPKAA
;
A
#
# COMPACT_ATOMS: atom_id res chain seq x y z
N MET A 1 -30.96 -26.51 -0.97
CA MET A 1 -30.35 -26.29 0.38
C MET A 1 -28.84 -25.99 0.37
N HIS A 2 -28.11 -26.10 -0.74
CA HIS A 2 -26.65 -25.88 -0.81
C HIS A 2 -26.23 -24.40 -0.86
N ASN A 3 -27.10 -23.49 -1.29
CA ASN A 3 -26.74 -22.06 -1.48
C ASN A 3 -26.71 -21.21 -0.18
N HIS A 4 -27.49 -21.54 0.84
CA HIS A 4 -27.59 -20.76 2.08
C HIS A 4 -26.35 -20.89 2.98
N ASN A 5 -25.68 -22.05 2.98
CA ASN A 5 -24.46 -22.27 3.76
C ASN A 5 -23.24 -21.55 3.15
N SER A 6 -23.19 -21.42 1.82
CA SER A 6 -22.11 -20.72 1.12
C SER A 6 -22.11 -19.21 1.42
N TYR A 7 -23.28 -18.57 1.40
CA TYR A 7 -23.43 -17.15 1.73
C TYR A 7 -23.05 -16.84 3.19
N ARG A 8 -23.46 -17.69 4.12
CA ARG A 8 -23.13 -17.54 5.54
C ARG A 8 -21.62 -17.72 5.81
N HIS A 9 -20.96 -18.59 5.07
CA HIS A 9 -19.50 -18.78 5.13
C HIS A 9 -18.75 -17.59 4.55
N ILE A 10 -19.22 -17.03 3.44
CA ILE A 10 -18.63 -15.84 2.79
C ILE A 10 -18.81 -14.62 3.71
N LEU A 11 -20.01 -14.40 4.26
CA LEU A 11 -20.27 -13.31 5.21
C LEU A 11 -19.39 -13.42 6.46
N LYS A 12 -19.26 -14.60 7.07
CA LYS A 12 -18.38 -14.82 8.24
C LYS A 12 -16.90 -14.59 7.90
N ALA A 13 -16.45 -14.98 6.73
CA ALA A 13 -15.08 -14.72 6.29
C ALA A 13 -14.86 -13.22 6.07
N THR A 14 -15.77 -12.53 5.39
CA THR A 14 -15.67 -11.10 5.09
C THR A 14 -15.71 -10.24 6.37
N THR A 15 -16.60 -10.57 7.33
CA THR A 15 -16.65 -9.89 8.63
C THR A 15 -15.40 -10.15 9.46
N LEU A 16 -14.87 -11.36 9.45
CA LEU A 16 -13.62 -11.69 10.14
C LEU A 16 -12.44 -10.90 9.56
N PHE A 17 -12.32 -10.88 8.22
CA PHE A 17 -11.25 -10.13 7.56
C PHE A 17 -11.39 -8.63 7.72
N GLY A 18 -12.61 -8.09 7.61
CA GLY A 18 -12.89 -6.67 7.86
C GLY A 18 -12.53 -6.26 9.27
N GLY A 19 -12.91 -7.07 10.27
CA GLY A 19 -12.56 -6.82 11.67
C GLY A 19 -11.05 -6.90 11.94
N VAL A 20 -10.35 -7.89 11.37
CA VAL A 20 -8.89 -8.01 11.48
C VAL A 20 -8.20 -6.83 10.79
N GLN A 21 -8.69 -6.39 9.63
CA GLN A 21 -8.13 -5.25 8.92
C GLN A 21 -8.31 -3.95 9.70
N SER A 22 -9.48 -3.73 10.28
CA SER A 22 -9.74 -2.57 11.14
C SER A 22 -8.83 -2.56 12.37
N LEU A 23 -8.64 -3.72 13.00
CA LEU A 23 -7.71 -3.87 14.12
C LEU A 23 -6.26 -3.60 13.69
N ASN A 24 -5.84 -4.10 12.52
CA ASN A 24 -4.51 -3.85 11.98
C ASN A 24 -4.28 -2.35 11.74
N ILE A 25 -5.26 -1.63 11.20
CA ILE A 25 -5.17 -0.18 11.00
C ILE A 25 -5.03 0.53 12.35
N LEU A 26 -5.87 0.20 13.32
CA LEU A 26 -5.83 0.81 14.65
C LEU A 26 -4.47 0.58 15.34
N MET A 27 -3.99 -0.66 15.35
CA MET A 27 -2.69 -1.01 15.93
C MET A 27 -1.53 -0.37 15.16
N GLY A 28 -1.67 -0.22 13.84
CA GLY A 28 -0.73 0.53 13.00
C GLY A 28 -0.61 1.99 13.43
N VAL A 29 -1.74 2.66 13.70
CA VAL A 29 -1.77 4.03 14.23
C VAL A 29 -1.10 4.10 15.61
N VAL A 30 -1.41 3.16 16.50
CA VAL A 30 -0.78 3.09 17.83
C VAL A 30 0.74 2.94 17.71
N ARG A 31 1.21 2.02 16.87
CA ARG A 31 2.65 1.82 16.62
C ARG A 31 3.30 3.07 16.05
N THR A 32 2.66 3.73 15.08
CA THR A 32 3.18 4.95 14.48
C THR A 32 3.31 6.06 15.50
N LYS A 33 2.30 6.26 16.36
CA LYS A 33 2.37 7.21 17.47
C LYS A 33 3.51 6.88 18.43
N LEU A 34 3.66 5.61 18.79
CA LEU A 34 4.71 5.14 19.66
C LEU A 34 6.11 5.46 19.08
N VAL A 35 6.32 5.17 17.80
CA VAL A 35 7.55 5.53 17.08
C VAL A 35 7.77 7.05 17.08
N ALA A 36 6.73 7.82 16.78
CA ALA A 36 6.82 9.28 16.71
C ALA A 36 7.16 9.93 18.06
N VAL A 37 6.61 9.40 19.15
CA VAL A 37 6.85 9.93 20.51
C VAL A 37 8.21 9.50 21.06
N LEU A 38 8.60 8.22 20.87
CA LEU A 38 9.82 7.68 21.45
C LEU A 38 11.08 8.00 20.62
N LEU A 39 10.96 8.00 19.28
CA LEU A 39 12.10 8.16 18.39
C LEU A 39 12.14 9.53 17.67
N GLY A 40 11.04 10.28 17.69
CA GLY A 40 10.92 11.55 16.99
C GLY A 40 10.96 11.40 15.47
N THR A 41 11.17 12.53 14.80
CA THR A 41 11.22 12.62 13.34
C THR A 41 12.43 11.90 12.74
N THR A 42 13.61 12.07 13.35
CA THR A 42 14.84 11.39 12.92
C THR A 42 14.71 9.88 12.99
N GLY A 43 14.20 9.35 14.12
CA GLY A 43 14.00 7.92 14.25
C GLY A 43 12.97 7.35 13.28
N MET A 44 11.91 8.11 12.99
CA MET A 44 10.93 7.75 11.97
C MET A 44 11.56 7.73 10.57
N GLY A 45 12.48 8.64 10.28
CA GLY A 45 13.27 8.67 9.04
C GLY A 45 14.15 7.44 8.89
N VAL A 46 14.97 7.13 9.91
CA VAL A 46 15.83 5.93 9.93
C VAL A 46 15.00 4.66 9.76
N LEU A 47 13.92 4.51 10.53
CA LEU A 47 13.03 3.34 10.45
C LEU A 47 12.43 3.19 9.05
N SER A 48 12.03 4.33 8.43
CA SER A 48 11.49 4.36 7.07
C SER A 48 12.53 3.93 6.03
N MET A 49 13.78 4.39 6.15
CA MET A 49 14.90 3.98 5.29
C MET A 49 15.14 2.48 5.40
N CYS A 50 15.28 1.96 6.62
CA CYS A 50 15.46 0.52 6.87
C CYS A 50 14.33 -0.33 6.26
N ASN A 51 13.06 0.05 6.54
CA ASN A 51 11.90 -0.69 6.01
C ASN A 51 11.86 -0.67 4.48
N THR A 52 12.12 0.49 3.85
CA THR A 52 12.07 0.60 2.40
C THR A 52 13.20 -0.18 1.73
N TRP A 53 14.38 -0.19 2.34
CA TRP A 53 15.53 -1.00 1.90
C TRP A 53 15.21 -2.50 1.98
N VAL A 54 14.67 -2.96 3.13
CA VAL A 54 14.23 -4.36 3.30
C VAL A 54 13.15 -4.73 2.29
N SER A 55 12.12 -3.87 2.11
CA SER A 55 11.03 -4.14 1.16
C SER A 55 11.54 -4.21 -0.29
N LEU A 56 12.38 -3.26 -0.71
CA LEU A 56 12.95 -3.26 -2.06
C LEU A 56 13.70 -4.56 -2.36
N LEU A 57 14.56 -4.98 -1.45
CA LEU A 57 15.36 -6.20 -1.65
C LEU A 57 14.51 -7.47 -1.52
N SER A 58 13.60 -7.55 -0.53
CA SER A 58 12.78 -8.75 -0.34
C SER A 58 11.77 -8.96 -1.48
N ASP A 59 11.15 -7.90 -2.00
CA ASP A 59 10.18 -8.02 -3.10
C ASP A 59 10.87 -8.32 -4.43
N THR A 60 12.06 -7.73 -4.64
CA THR A 60 12.87 -8.00 -5.85
C THR A 60 13.43 -9.42 -5.83
N LEU A 61 14.10 -9.80 -4.73
CA LEU A 61 14.82 -11.07 -4.61
C LEU A 61 13.91 -12.24 -4.19
N GLY A 62 12.69 -11.95 -3.74
CA GLY A 62 11.62 -12.92 -3.58
C GLY A 62 11.07 -13.46 -4.90
N LEU A 63 11.54 -12.89 -6.05
CA LEU A 63 11.32 -13.39 -7.41
C LEU A 63 9.83 -13.58 -7.76
N GLY A 64 8.92 -12.85 -7.11
CA GLY A 64 7.48 -12.96 -7.31
C GLY A 64 6.88 -14.34 -6.95
N LEU A 65 7.68 -15.20 -6.31
CA LEU A 65 7.26 -16.53 -5.88
C LEU A 65 5.98 -16.53 -5.04
N PRO A 66 5.78 -15.62 -4.06
CA PRO A 66 4.57 -15.63 -3.25
C PRO A 66 3.29 -15.46 -4.06
N MET A 67 3.29 -14.61 -5.10
CA MET A 67 2.11 -14.35 -5.94
C MET A 67 1.84 -15.49 -6.92
N SER A 68 2.86 -15.94 -7.65
CA SER A 68 2.73 -17.05 -8.60
C SER A 68 2.40 -18.38 -7.91
N ALA A 69 2.98 -18.62 -6.73
CA ALA A 69 2.74 -19.82 -5.94
C ALA A 69 1.30 -19.92 -5.42
N VAL A 70 0.69 -18.83 -4.99
CA VAL A 70 -0.72 -18.85 -4.55
C VAL A 70 -1.61 -19.42 -5.66
N LYS A 71 -1.42 -19.00 -6.91
CA LYS A 71 -2.20 -19.48 -8.05
C LYS A 71 -1.98 -20.97 -8.32
N GLN A 72 -0.72 -21.40 -8.34
CA GLN A 72 -0.39 -22.80 -8.66
C GLN A 72 -0.75 -23.78 -7.53
N LEU A 73 -0.47 -23.38 -6.27
CA LEU A 73 -0.80 -24.21 -5.12
C LEU A 73 -2.30 -24.32 -4.89
N SER A 74 -3.08 -23.26 -5.11
CA SER A 74 -4.53 -23.32 -4.95
C SER A 74 -5.16 -24.26 -5.97
N SER A 75 -4.71 -24.23 -7.22
CA SER A 75 -5.19 -25.18 -8.25
C SER A 75 -4.78 -26.63 -7.95
N ALA A 76 -3.58 -26.86 -7.41
CA ALA A 76 -3.13 -28.19 -7.01
C ALA A 76 -3.84 -28.69 -5.73
N TYR A 77 -4.20 -27.79 -4.82
CA TYR A 77 -4.91 -28.14 -3.59
C TYR A 77 -6.37 -28.56 -3.83
N GLU A 78 -6.99 -28.06 -4.89
CA GLU A 78 -8.36 -28.42 -5.31
C GLU A 78 -8.41 -29.76 -6.08
N GLN A 79 -7.27 -30.28 -6.53
CA GLN A 79 -7.21 -31.57 -7.21
C GLN A 79 -7.31 -32.73 -6.22
N PRO A 80 -7.96 -33.83 -6.60
CA PRO A 80 -8.14 -35.01 -5.72
C PRO A 80 -6.82 -35.75 -5.41
N GLN A 81 -5.73 -35.44 -6.10
CA GLN A 81 -4.42 -36.09 -5.92
C GLN A 81 -3.52 -35.29 -4.96
N PRO A 82 -3.30 -35.80 -3.73
CA PRO A 82 -2.46 -35.09 -2.74
C PRO A 82 -0.98 -35.02 -3.15
N THR A 83 -0.52 -35.89 -4.03
CA THR A 83 0.86 -35.92 -4.55
C THR A 83 1.22 -34.67 -5.35
N ALA A 84 0.29 -34.15 -6.15
CA ALA A 84 0.49 -32.94 -6.96
C ALA A 84 0.70 -31.69 -6.06
N PHE A 85 -0.10 -31.56 -5.01
CA PHE A 85 0.05 -30.48 -4.02
C PHE A 85 1.40 -30.57 -3.30
N LEU A 86 1.79 -31.76 -2.81
CA LEU A 86 3.07 -31.94 -2.10
C LEU A 86 4.28 -31.65 -2.99
N GLN A 87 4.21 -32.01 -4.27
CA GLN A 87 5.26 -31.70 -5.24
C GLN A 87 5.38 -30.18 -5.47
N GLN A 88 4.26 -29.47 -5.65
CA GLN A 88 4.26 -28.03 -5.81
C GLN A 88 4.75 -27.30 -4.55
N LEU A 89 4.35 -27.80 -3.36
CA LEU A 89 4.80 -27.28 -2.08
C LEU A 89 6.32 -27.43 -1.91
N CYS A 90 6.84 -28.62 -2.25
CA CYS A 90 8.29 -28.88 -2.23
C CYS A 90 9.03 -27.95 -3.19
N THR A 91 8.50 -27.77 -4.41
CA THR A 91 9.06 -26.86 -5.42
C THR A 91 9.10 -25.42 -4.91
N LEU A 92 8.00 -24.94 -4.35
CA LEU A 92 7.93 -23.58 -3.79
C LEU A 92 8.97 -23.38 -2.67
N ARG A 93 9.02 -24.30 -1.69
CA ARG A 93 9.94 -24.18 -0.56
C ARG A 93 11.41 -24.21 -0.99
N THR A 94 11.74 -25.08 -1.94
CA THR A 94 13.11 -25.17 -2.50
C THR A 94 13.49 -23.84 -3.15
N TRP A 95 12.62 -23.28 -4.00
CA TRP A 95 12.88 -21.99 -4.66
C TRP A 95 12.85 -20.80 -3.70
N THR A 96 11.99 -20.82 -2.70
CA THR A 96 11.97 -19.78 -1.65
C THR A 96 13.26 -19.80 -0.83
N LEU A 97 13.81 -20.99 -0.54
CA LEU A 97 15.08 -21.12 0.14
C LEU A 97 16.25 -20.62 -0.71
N LEU A 98 16.26 -20.94 -2.01
CA LEU A 98 17.25 -20.40 -2.95
C LEU A 98 17.16 -18.88 -3.09
N ALA A 99 15.93 -18.34 -3.20
CA ALA A 99 15.68 -16.92 -3.23
C ALA A 99 16.13 -16.22 -1.94
N ALA A 100 15.90 -16.84 -0.77
CA ALA A 100 16.38 -16.33 0.51
C ALA A 100 17.91 -16.34 0.62
N GLY A 101 18.56 -17.38 0.11
CA GLY A 101 20.03 -17.45 0.02
C GLY A 101 20.60 -16.34 -0.90
N LEU A 102 20.00 -16.15 -2.06
CA LEU A 102 20.34 -15.05 -2.98
C LEU A 102 20.09 -13.69 -2.32
N ALA A 103 18.95 -13.55 -1.64
CA ALA A 103 18.59 -12.33 -0.93
C ALA A 103 19.60 -12.01 0.20
N PHE A 104 20.06 -13.00 0.93
CA PHE A 104 21.13 -12.82 1.91
C PHE A 104 22.44 -12.36 1.25
N ALA A 105 22.90 -13.04 0.21
CA ALA A 105 24.15 -12.71 -0.47
C ALA A 105 24.11 -11.28 -1.06
N VAL A 106 23.03 -10.92 -1.77
CA VAL A 106 22.90 -9.58 -2.38
C VAL A 106 22.76 -8.50 -1.31
N SER A 107 21.92 -8.73 -0.27
CA SER A 107 21.73 -7.73 0.79
C SER A 107 23.00 -7.53 1.62
N PHE A 108 23.78 -8.58 1.86
CA PHE A 108 25.08 -8.51 2.53
C PHE A 108 26.10 -7.74 1.68
N PHE A 109 26.16 -8.01 0.38
CA PHE A 109 27.04 -7.29 -0.54
C PHE A 109 26.66 -5.80 -0.64
N CYS A 110 25.38 -5.49 -0.76
CA CYS A 110 24.90 -4.10 -0.71
C CYS A 110 25.24 -3.42 0.62
N ALA A 111 25.16 -4.15 1.73
CA ALA A 111 25.53 -3.64 3.05
C ALA A 111 27.02 -3.28 3.12
N LEU A 112 27.89 -4.06 2.50
CA LEU A 112 29.32 -3.77 2.41
C LEU A 112 29.62 -2.55 1.55
N LEU A 113 28.89 -2.35 0.44
CA LEU A 113 29.08 -1.20 -0.44
C LEU A 113 28.60 0.11 0.21
N TRP A 114 27.55 0.06 1.00
CA TRP A 114 26.90 1.25 1.58
C TRP A 114 27.30 1.54 3.05
N HIS A 115 28.37 0.96 3.55
CA HIS A 115 28.81 1.14 4.94
C HIS A 115 29.10 2.62 5.32
N ASN A 116 29.40 3.49 4.34
CA ASN A 116 29.70 4.91 4.53
C ASN A 116 28.46 5.84 4.46
N ALA A 117 27.25 5.30 4.35
CA ALA A 117 26.05 6.16 4.28
C ALA A 117 25.85 6.92 5.60
N SER A 118 25.66 8.23 5.50
CA SER A 118 25.61 9.15 6.66
C SER A 118 24.52 8.82 7.68
N TRP A 119 23.36 8.28 7.25
CA TRP A 119 22.30 7.86 8.17
C TRP A 119 22.65 6.63 9.02
N LEU A 120 23.65 5.87 8.61
CA LEU A 120 24.14 4.69 9.35
C LEU A 120 24.97 5.06 10.58
N SER A 121 25.53 6.24 10.63
CA SER A 121 26.23 6.72 11.81
C SER A 121 25.32 6.82 13.05
N LEU A 122 24.02 6.90 12.84
CA LEU A 122 22.99 6.89 13.90
C LEU A 122 22.68 5.49 14.43
N LEU A 123 23.15 4.44 13.76
CA LEU A 123 22.86 3.05 14.05
C LEU A 123 24.12 2.34 14.59
N PRO A 124 23.95 1.22 15.31
CA PRO A 124 25.10 0.42 15.77
C PRO A 124 25.87 -0.17 14.57
N PRO A 125 27.20 -0.43 14.73
CA PRO A 125 28.06 -0.91 13.64
C PRO A 125 27.57 -2.21 12.95
N PHE A 126 26.88 -3.08 13.70
CA PHE A 126 26.33 -4.34 13.17
C PHE A 126 25.00 -4.16 12.42
N ALA A 127 24.46 -2.94 12.36
CA ALA A 127 23.12 -2.68 11.82
C ALA A 127 22.93 -3.17 10.38
N LEU A 128 23.92 -2.94 9.52
CA LEU A 128 23.86 -3.38 8.12
C LEU A 128 23.83 -4.90 7.98
N VAL A 129 24.67 -5.59 8.75
CA VAL A 129 24.72 -7.06 8.75
C VAL A 129 23.40 -7.62 9.28
N ALA A 130 22.84 -7.02 10.33
CA ALA A 130 21.54 -7.41 10.87
C ALA A 130 20.41 -7.17 9.87
N LEU A 131 20.40 -6.04 9.16
CA LEU A 131 19.44 -5.77 8.08
C LEU A 131 19.58 -6.77 6.93
N ALA A 132 20.82 -7.19 6.59
CA ALA A 132 21.04 -8.21 5.58
C ALA A 132 20.45 -9.58 5.98
N VAL A 133 20.31 -9.87 7.27
CA VAL A 133 19.63 -11.07 7.79
C VAL A 133 18.11 -10.91 7.79
N VAL A 134 17.58 -9.69 7.97
CA VAL A 134 16.13 -9.43 7.93
C VAL A 134 15.53 -9.75 6.54
N VAL A 135 16.24 -9.43 5.45
CA VAL A 135 15.76 -9.65 4.08
C VAL A 135 15.40 -11.12 3.78
N PRO A 136 16.29 -12.10 3.96
CA PRO A 136 15.94 -13.51 3.73
C PRO A 136 14.84 -14.01 4.67
N MET A 137 14.75 -13.52 5.92
CA MET A 137 13.64 -13.88 6.81
C MET A 137 12.30 -13.41 6.27
N THR A 138 12.23 -12.21 5.68
CA THR A 138 11.01 -11.70 5.04
C THR A 138 10.65 -12.50 3.80
N VAL A 139 11.61 -12.92 2.98
CA VAL A 139 11.39 -13.78 1.80
C VAL A 139 10.82 -15.15 2.22
N LEU A 140 11.42 -15.79 3.23
CA LEU A 140 10.94 -17.07 3.77
C LEU A 140 9.52 -16.96 4.33
N THR A 141 9.26 -15.89 5.07
CA THR A 141 7.93 -15.61 5.64
C THR A 141 6.88 -15.42 4.55
N ALA A 142 7.20 -14.69 3.48
CA ALA A 142 6.30 -14.46 2.35
C ALA A 142 5.96 -15.78 1.62
N GLY A 143 6.93 -16.68 1.44
CA GLY A 143 6.72 -18.00 0.86
C GLY A 143 5.78 -18.88 1.67
N GLU A 144 5.99 -19.02 2.98
CA GLU A 144 5.11 -19.82 3.85
C GLU A 144 3.72 -19.16 4.04
N MET A 145 3.64 -17.83 4.03
CA MET A 145 2.36 -17.12 4.02
C MET A 145 1.57 -17.40 2.73
N ALA A 146 2.24 -17.51 1.58
CA ALA A 146 1.61 -17.90 0.32
C ALA A 146 1.01 -19.31 0.39
N VAL A 147 1.66 -20.27 1.06
CA VAL A 147 1.12 -21.61 1.32
C VAL A 147 -0.19 -21.54 2.10
N LEU A 148 -0.24 -20.76 3.20
CA LEU A 148 -1.44 -20.61 4.01
C LEU A 148 -2.59 -19.94 3.26
N LYS A 149 -2.29 -18.94 2.41
CA LYS A 149 -3.28 -18.28 1.56
C LYS A 149 -3.81 -19.21 0.47
N ALA A 150 -2.94 -19.95 -0.21
CA ALA A 150 -3.30 -20.90 -1.26
C ALA A 150 -4.19 -22.04 -0.76
N THR A 151 -3.95 -22.51 0.46
CA THR A 151 -4.74 -23.57 1.12
C THR A 151 -5.99 -23.05 1.83
N ARG A 152 -6.36 -21.78 1.59
CA ARG A 152 -7.55 -21.12 2.17
C ARG A 152 -7.60 -21.17 3.70
N GLN A 153 -6.46 -21.18 4.37
CA GLN A 153 -6.35 -21.18 5.83
C GLN A 153 -6.60 -19.77 6.41
N LEU A 154 -7.73 -19.17 6.03
CA LEU A 154 -8.06 -17.77 6.28
C LEU A 154 -8.05 -17.42 7.77
N LYS A 155 -8.56 -18.33 8.62
CA LYS A 155 -8.56 -18.15 10.09
C LYS A 155 -7.14 -18.14 10.66
N ALA A 156 -6.23 -18.95 10.11
CA ALA A 156 -4.85 -18.99 10.55
C ALA A 156 -4.11 -17.70 10.12
N VAL A 157 -4.30 -17.26 8.87
CA VAL A 157 -3.75 -16.00 8.37
C VAL A 157 -4.22 -14.82 9.22
N ALA A 158 -5.52 -14.75 9.54
CA ALA A 158 -6.09 -13.71 10.40
C ALA A 158 -5.47 -13.70 11.81
N LYS A 159 -5.36 -14.88 12.46
CA LYS A 159 -4.71 -15.02 13.78
C LYS A 159 -3.24 -14.61 13.74
N LEU A 160 -2.49 -15.06 12.71
CA LEU A 160 -1.08 -14.72 12.54
C LEU A 160 -0.90 -13.20 12.34
N SER A 161 -1.76 -12.55 11.56
CA SER A 161 -1.72 -11.11 11.37
C SER A 161 -1.92 -10.34 12.68
N VAL A 162 -2.90 -10.73 13.50
CA VAL A 162 -3.17 -10.10 14.80
C VAL A 162 -1.98 -10.32 15.76
N TRP A 163 -1.50 -11.56 15.89
CA TRP A 163 -0.38 -11.87 16.77
C TRP A 163 0.90 -11.14 16.34
N ASN A 164 1.18 -11.13 15.03
CA ASN A 164 2.33 -10.41 14.51
C ASN A 164 2.26 -8.92 14.85
N MET A 165 1.09 -8.30 14.69
CA MET A 165 0.90 -6.89 14.97
C MET A 165 1.05 -6.56 16.47
N LEU A 166 0.46 -7.37 17.35
CA LEU A 166 0.59 -7.21 18.79
C LEU A 166 2.05 -7.35 19.24
N LEU A 167 2.73 -8.40 18.78
CA LEU A 167 4.13 -8.63 19.10
C LEU A 167 5.03 -7.52 18.56
N MET A 168 4.76 -7.02 17.34
CA MET A 168 5.48 -5.91 16.73
C MET A 168 5.34 -4.63 17.57
N VAL A 169 4.14 -4.32 18.06
CA VAL A 169 3.91 -3.17 18.94
C VAL A 169 4.65 -3.35 20.26
N MET A 170 4.57 -4.52 20.89
CA MET A 170 5.24 -4.80 22.16
C MET A 170 6.77 -4.72 22.04
N VAL A 171 7.35 -5.40 21.04
CA VAL A 171 8.81 -5.39 20.81
C VAL A 171 9.29 -3.97 20.48
N SER A 172 8.50 -3.22 19.67
CA SER A 172 8.81 -1.82 19.35
C SER A 172 8.74 -0.93 20.60
N ALA A 173 7.70 -1.09 21.44
CA ALA A 173 7.53 -0.30 22.65
C ALA A 173 8.70 -0.49 23.62
N ILE A 174 9.03 -1.75 23.93
CA ILE A 174 10.10 -2.10 24.86
C ILE A 174 11.47 -1.66 24.30
N GLY A 175 11.76 -2.00 23.03
CA GLY A 175 13.04 -1.71 22.41
C GLY A 175 13.30 -0.20 22.29
N PHE A 176 12.31 0.56 21.80
CA PHE A 176 12.47 2.00 21.59
C PHE A 176 12.50 2.78 22.90
N TYR A 177 11.78 2.31 23.93
CA TYR A 177 11.84 2.93 25.26
C TYR A 177 13.19 2.75 25.94
N GLN A 178 13.81 1.54 25.84
CA GLN A 178 15.06 1.24 26.52
C GLN A 178 16.31 1.74 25.77
N TRP A 179 16.36 1.59 24.45
CA TRP A 179 17.57 1.83 23.66
C TRP A 179 17.41 2.92 22.57
N GLY A 180 16.23 3.56 22.47
CA GLY A 180 15.99 4.65 21.52
C GLY A 180 16.30 4.26 20.07
N LEU A 181 17.05 5.13 19.36
CA LEU A 181 17.41 4.94 17.95
C LEU A 181 18.23 3.67 17.69
N ARG A 182 19.08 3.27 18.63
CA ARG A 182 19.92 2.06 18.50
C ARG A 182 19.10 0.78 18.46
N ALA A 183 17.86 0.79 18.94
CA ALA A 183 16.96 -0.35 18.92
C ALA A 183 16.30 -0.60 17.57
N ILE A 184 16.34 0.34 16.61
CA ILE A 184 15.60 0.23 15.36
C ILE A 184 15.90 -1.10 14.66
N VAL A 185 17.17 -1.40 14.44
CA VAL A 185 17.57 -2.61 13.72
C VAL A 185 17.36 -3.88 14.55
N PRO A 186 17.75 -3.96 15.84
CA PRO A 186 17.40 -5.08 16.70
C PRO A 186 15.89 -5.38 16.76
N VAL A 187 15.05 -4.35 16.83
CA VAL A 187 13.58 -4.50 16.82
C VAL A 187 13.10 -5.06 15.49
N LEU A 188 13.62 -4.56 14.35
CA LEU A 188 13.29 -5.10 13.03
C LEU A 188 13.71 -6.57 12.89
N LEU A 189 14.90 -6.92 13.35
CA LEU A 189 15.42 -8.29 13.33
C LEU A 189 14.56 -9.21 14.20
N ALA A 190 14.28 -8.82 15.45
CA ALA A 190 13.44 -9.58 16.36
C ALA A 190 12.02 -9.77 15.80
N ALA A 191 11.43 -8.71 15.23
CA ALA A 191 10.12 -8.77 14.62
C ALA A 191 10.08 -9.70 13.40
N ALA A 192 11.05 -9.63 12.50
CA ALA A 192 11.15 -10.51 11.33
C ALA A 192 11.36 -11.98 11.76
N PHE A 193 12.20 -12.21 12.76
CA PHE A 193 12.43 -13.55 13.31
C PHE A 193 11.18 -14.16 13.92
N VAL A 194 10.49 -13.42 14.80
CA VAL A 194 9.25 -13.88 15.42
C VAL A 194 8.16 -14.13 14.37
N GLN A 195 8.02 -13.24 13.40
CA GLN A 195 7.07 -13.41 12.30
C GLN A 195 7.37 -14.67 11.48
N MET A 196 8.63 -14.87 11.13
CA MET A 196 9.08 -16.07 10.43
C MET A 196 8.75 -17.34 11.22
N LEU A 197 9.06 -17.38 12.52
CA LEU A 197 8.76 -18.53 13.37
C LEU A 197 7.27 -18.82 13.48
N LEU A 198 6.45 -17.80 13.65
CA LEU A 198 4.98 -17.95 13.73
C LEU A 198 4.40 -18.49 12.45
N VAL A 199 4.78 -17.91 11.31
CA VAL A 199 4.23 -18.28 10.00
C VAL A 199 4.74 -19.65 9.55
N ALA A 200 6.06 -19.86 9.61
CA ALA A 200 6.67 -21.13 9.25
C ALA A 200 6.22 -22.26 10.21
N GLY A 201 6.15 -22.00 11.51
CA GLY A 201 5.65 -22.98 12.48
C GLY A 201 4.19 -23.38 12.23
N CYS A 202 3.33 -22.45 11.86
CA CYS A 202 1.96 -22.75 11.51
C CYS A 202 1.85 -23.57 10.21
N SER A 203 2.61 -23.22 9.18
CA SER A 203 2.62 -23.88 7.88
C SER A 203 3.25 -25.27 7.97
N VAL A 204 4.41 -25.40 8.60
CA VAL A 204 5.15 -26.67 8.73
C VAL A 204 4.39 -27.70 9.58
N ARG A 205 3.77 -27.28 10.69
CA ARG A 205 2.95 -28.18 11.51
C ARG A 205 1.79 -28.79 10.75
N ARG A 206 1.26 -28.11 9.72
CA ARG A 206 0.10 -28.59 8.94
C ARG A 206 0.47 -29.42 7.72
N PHE A 207 1.55 -29.05 7.04
CA PHE A 207 1.89 -29.62 5.75
C PHE A 207 3.25 -30.34 5.74
N GLY A 208 3.91 -30.48 6.90
CA GLY A 208 5.28 -30.97 6.98
C GLY A 208 6.28 -30.02 6.30
N TYR A 209 7.56 -30.30 6.42
CA TYR A 209 8.61 -29.55 5.71
C TYR A 209 9.40 -30.50 4.83
N LYS A 210 9.32 -30.29 3.50
CA LYS A 210 10.06 -31.08 2.51
C LYS A 210 10.68 -30.12 1.50
N VAL A 211 11.98 -30.29 1.29
CA VAL A 211 12.78 -29.57 0.29
C VAL A 211 13.55 -30.64 -0.50
N ALA A 212 13.64 -30.49 -1.79
CA ALA A 212 14.40 -31.39 -2.66
C ALA A 212 15.14 -30.60 -3.74
N PHE A 213 16.46 -30.77 -3.79
CA PHE A 213 17.31 -30.16 -4.81
C PHE A 213 17.51 -31.12 -5.98
N SER A 214 16.43 -31.44 -6.72
CA SER A 214 16.50 -32.24 -7.94
C SER A 214 16.37 -31.36 -9.18
N LYS A 215 16.93 -31.81 -10.32
CA LYS A 215 16.81 -31.11 -11.60
C LYS A 215 15.35 -30.86 -12.00
N ASP A 216 14.47 -31.79 -11.69
CA ASP A 216 13.03 -31.69 -12.00
C ASP A 216 12.35 -30.61 -11.17
N VAL A 217 12.67 -30.50 -9.88
CA VAL A 217 12.13 -29.45 -8.98
C VAL A 217 12.62 -28.07 -9.45
N LEU A 218 13.88 -27.95 -9.81
CA LEU A 218 14.43 -26.70 -10.34
C LEU A 218 13.78 -26.28 -11.66
N ARG A 219 13.59 -27.23 -12.58
CA ARG A 219 12.94 -26.96 -13.88
C ARG A 219 11.47 -26.55 -13.72
N ARG A 220 10.71 -27.21 -12.83
CA ARG A 220 9.31 -26.85 -12.55
C ARG A 220 9.22 -25.46 -11.90
N GLY A 221 10.09 -25.13 -10.98
CA GLY A 221 10.11 -23.82 -10.33
C GLY A 221 10.48 -22.68 -11.28
N TRP A 222 11.27 -22.93 -12.33
CA TRP A 222 11.57 -21.94 -13.34
C TRP A 222 10.31 -21.43 -14.08
N THR A 223 9.32 -22.29 -14.33
CA THR A 223 8.05 -21.89 -14.92
C THR A 223 7.23 -21.00 -13.98
N THR A 224 7.28 -21.29 -12.67
CA THR A 224 6.64 -20.47 -11.64
C THR A 224 7.29 -19.10 -11.54
N LEU A 225 8.61 -19.05 -11.61
CA LEU A 225 9.40 -17.83 -11.58
C LEU A 225 9.07 -16.92 -12.77
N ARG A 226 9.01 -17.47 -13.97
CA ARG A 226 8.68 -16.71 -15.20
C ARG A 226 7.32 -16.02 -15.11
N LEU A 227 6.35 -16.65 -14.47
CA LEU A 227 5.04 -16.03 -14.18
C LEU A 227 5.12 -14.91 -13.15
N GLY A 228 6.06 -15.00 -12.21
CA GLY A 228 6.30 -13.99 -11.18
C GLY A 228 7.03 -12.74 -11.65
N LEU A 229 7.81 -12.80 -12.74
CA LEU A 229 8.69 -11.72 -13.18
C LEU A 229 7.97 -10.39 -13.44
N ALA A 230 6.75 -10.42 -13.97
CA ALA A 230 5.97 -9.22 -14.20
C ALA A 230 5.60 -8.52 -12.87
N PHE A 231 5.26 -9.29 -11.84
CA PHE A 231 4.97 -8.78 -10.51
C PHE A 231 6.23 -8.23 -9.81
N VAL A 232 7.38 -8.87 -10.05
CA VAL A 232 8.68 -8.36 -9.58
C VAL A 232 8.98 -7.01 -10.20
N ALA A 233 8.81 -6.88 -11.52
CA ALA A 233 9.06 -5.63 -12.24
C ALA A 233 8.19 -4.48 -11.70
N ALA A 234 6.89 -4.70 -11.48
CA ALA A 234 6.00 -3.72 -10.88
C ALA A 234 6.41 -3.36 -9.44
N GLY A 235 6.71 -4.37 -8.62
CA GLY A 235 7.20 -4.16 -7.26
C GLY A 235 8.53 -3.40 -7.19
N MET A 236 9.47 -3.70 -8.10
CA MET A 236 10.73 -2.96 -8.23
C MET A 236 10.51 -1.49 -8.60
N MET A 237 9.58 -1.20 -9.51
CA MET A 237 9.25 0.18 -9.89
C MET A 237 8.69 0.95 -8.68
N ALA A 238 7.70 0.40 -7.98
CA ALA A 238 7.08 1.05 -6.83
C ALA A 238 8.03 1.20 -5.64
N ASN A 239 8.66 0.11 -5.18
CA ASN A 239 9.58 0.13 -4.03
C ASN A 239 10.89 0.83 -4.36
N GLY A 240 11.36 0.72 -5.60
CA GLY A 240 12.53 1.43 -6.11
C GLY A 240 12.32 2.94 -6.10
N ALA A 241 11.19 3.41 -6.61
CA ALA A 241 10.81 4.83 -6.54
C ALA A 241 10.72 5.32 -5.08
N ALA A 242 10.07 4.53 -4.22
CA ALA A 242 9.97 4.85 -2.80
C ALA A 242 11.33 4.92 -2.11
N PHE A 243 12.28 4.07 -2.48
CA PHE A 243 13.66 4.09 -1.99
C PHE A 243 14.43 5.29 -2.53
N LEU A 244 14.36 5.55 -3.84
CA LEU A 244 15.04 6.68 -4.49
C LEU A 244 14.58 8.02 -3.91
N VAL A 245 13.29 8.18 -3.67
CA VAL A 245 12.73 9.38 -3.04
C VAL A 245 13.32 9.60 -1.64
N ARG A 246 13.37 8.57 -0.80
CA ARG A 246 13.92 8.69 0.56
C ARG A 246 15.42 8.93 0.56
N TRP A 247 16.13 8.24 -0.32
CA TRP A 247 17.56 8.42 -0.52
C TRP A 247 17.87 9.86 -0.97
N TRP A 248 17.12 10.38 -1.95
CA TRP A 248 17.25 11.75 -2.43
C TRP A 248 16.99 12.78 -1.32
N LEU A 249 15.88 12.63 -0.58
CA LEU A 249 15.54 13.53 0.51
C LEU A 249 16.57 13.49 1.64
N GLN A 250 17.16 12.34 1.92
CA GLN A 250 18.23 12.21 2.91
C GLN A 250 19.52 12.86 2.42
N TRP A 251 19.81 12.77 1.13
CA TRP A 251 21.01 13.38 0.54
C TRP A 251 20.93 14.91 0.46
N GLN A 252 19.78 15.47 0.09
CA GLN A 252 19.57 16.91 -0.06
C GLN A 252 19.19 17.62 1.25
N GLY A 253 18.53 16.94 2.14
CA GLY A 253 18.02 17.51 3.38
C GLY A 253 18.67 16.91 4.61
N ASP A 254 18.03 15.92 5.18
CA ASP A 254 18.50 15.16 6.34
C ASP A 254 17.53 13.99 6.59
N VAL A 255 17.92 13.06 7.44
CA VAL A 255 17.06 11.95 7.91
C VAL A 255 15.79 12.46 8.60
N HIS A 256 15.84 13.62 9.25
CA HIS A 256 14.68 14.30 9.81
C HIS A 256 13.61 14.63 8.74
N VAL A 257 14.02 15.12 7.58
CA VAL A 257 13.14 15.41 6.44
C VAL A 257 12.49 14.13 5.92
N VAL A 258 13.26 13.05 5.83
CA VAL A 258 12.72 11.72 5.46
C VAL A 258 11.64 11.26 6.44
N GLY A 259 11.83 11.52 7.74
CA GLY A 259 10.84 11.20 8.77
C GLY A 259 9.54 11.98 8.59
N LEU A 260 9.61 13.27 8.34
CA LEU A 260 8.45 14.13 8.06
C LEU A 260 7.74 13.70 6.76
N TYR A 261 8.50 13.42 5.70
CA TYR A 261 7.98 12.91 4.44
C TYR A 261 7.22 11.59 4.65
N ASN A 262 7.84 10.65 5.37
CA ASN A 262 7.23 9.36 5.65
C ASN A 262 5.96 9.48 6.49
N ALA A 263 5.96 10.34 7.51
CA ALA A 263 4.80 10.59 8.34
C ALA A 263 3.63 11.18 7.52
N ALA A 264 3.90 12.16 6.65
CA ALA A 264 2.89 12.79 5.81
C ALA A 264 2.30 11.81 4.80
N THR A 265 3.15 11.08 4.06
CA THR A 265 2.68 10.11 3.05
C THR A 265 1.93 8.94 3.68
N MET A 266 2.43 8.40 4.82
CA MET A 266 1.78 7.33 5.55
C MET A 266 0.40 7.75 6.07
N LEU A 267 0.27 8.96 6.62
CA LEU A 267 -1.00 9.47 7.13
C LEU A 267 -2.01 9.68 5.99
N ALA A 268 -1.58 10.27 4.86
CA ALA A 268 -2.40 10.45 3.68
C ALA A 268 -2.92 9.09 3.14
N MET A 269 -2.03 8.10 3.00
CA MET A 269 -2.36 6.76 2.53
C MET A 269 -3.26 6.00 3.50
N THR A 270 -3.04 6.08 4.81
CA THR A 270 -3.89 5.40 5.79
C THR A 270 -5.32 5.91 5.73
N TYR A 271 -5.52 7.23 5.58
CA TYR A 271 -6.83 7.85 5.57
C TYR A 271 -7.61 7.55 4.29
N ALA A 272 -6.99 7.77 3.14
CA ALA A 272 -7.58 7.46 1.84
C ALA A 272 -7.62 5.94 1.59
N GLY A 273 -6.66 5.21 2.13
CA GLY A 273 -6.52 3.76 1.98
C GLY A 273 -7.73 2.97 2.43
N VAL A 274 -8.45 3.42 3.47
CA VAL A 274 -9.71 2.77 3.90
C VAL A 274 -10.72 2.74 2.77
N VAL A 275 -10.89 3.85 2.05
CA VAL A 275 -11.83 3.96 0.91
C VAL A 275 -11.33 3.13 -0.27
N PHE A 276 -10.03 3.18 -0.55
CA PHE A 276 -9.42 2.44 -1.66
C PHE A 276 -9.45 0.92 -1.43
N HIS A 277 -9.18 0.42 -0.24
CA HIS A 277 -9.30 -1.01 0.08
C HIS A 277 -10.75 -1.52 0.03
N ALA A 278 -11.72 -0.71 0.48
CA ALA A 278 -13.13 -1.05 0.30
C ALA A 278 -13.50 -1.14 -1.19
N MET A 279 -12.95 -0.25 -2.00
CA MET A 279 -13.09 -0.27 -3.45
C MET A 279 -12.47 -1.52 -4.08
N GLU A 280 -11.24 -1.88 -3.74
CA GLU A 280 -10.55 -3.06 -4.29
C GLU A 280 -11.34 -4.35 -4.11
N THR A 281 -11.90 -4.56 -2.93
CA THR A 281 -12.60 -5.81 -2.58
C THR A 281 -13.91 -6.01 -3.35
N ASP A 282 -14.63 -4.94 -3.69
CA ASP A 282 -15.93 -5.01 -4.38
C ASP A 282 -15.82 -4.71 -5.88
N TYR A 283 -15.05 -3.68 -6.23
CA TYR A 283 -14.97 -3.18 -7.61
C TYR A 283 -14.20 -4.11 -8.54
N PHE A 284 -13.03 -4.63 -8.12
CA PHE A 284 -12.19 -5.46 -8.97
C PHE A 284 -12.86 -6.74 -9.46
N PRO A 285 -13.57 -7.53 -8.62
CA PRO A 285 -14.34 -8.69 -9.09
C PRO A 285 -15.45 -8.33 -10.07
N ARG A 286 -16.17 -7.21 -9.83
CA ARG A 286 -17.21 -6.74 -10.76
C ARG A 286 -16.63 -6.32 -12.10
N LEU A 287 -15.49 -5.63 -12.09
CA LEU A 287 -14.80 -5.19 -13.30
C LEU A 287 -14.31 -6.38 -14.12
N SER A 288 -13.75 -7.39 -13.47
CA SER A 288 -13.28 -8.63 -14.11
C SER A 288 -14.43 -9.46 -14.72
N GLY A 289 -15.65 -9.32 -14.21
CA GLY A 289 -16.84 -9.95 -14.75
C GLY A 289 -17.38 -9.32 -16.06
N VAL A 290 -16.95 -8.12 -16.39
CA VAL A 290 -17.37 -7.43 -17.64
C VAL A 290 -16.55 -7.97 -18.82
N ARG A 291 -17.14 -8.77 -19.68
CA ARG A 291 -16.44 -9.45 -20.79
C ARG A 291 -15.96 -8.52 -21.90
N HIS A 292 -16.69 -7.47 -22.25
CA HIS A 292 -16.40 -6.60 -23.41
C HIS A 292 -16.11 -5.16 -22.98
N ALA A 293 -15.16 -4.51 -23.66
CA ALA A 293 -14.99 -3.07 -23.57
C ALA A 293 -16.18 -2.37 -24.26
N GLY A 294 -16.82 -1.42 -23.59
CA GLY A 294 -17.97 -0.71 -24.17
C GLY A 294 -18.80 0.03 -23.12
N LYS A 295 -20.07 0.28 -23.42
CA LYS A 295 -20.98 1.08 -22.57
C LYS A 295 -21.07 0.55 -21.13
N GLY A 296 -21.08 -0.79 -20.95
CA GLY A 296 -21.14 -1.42 -19.62
C GLY A 296 -19.90 -1.17 -18.78
N LEU A 297 -18.71 -1.29 -19.37
CA LEU A 297 -17.44 -0.97 -18.72
C LEU A 297 -17.40 0.51 -18.31
N ASN A 298 -17.70 1.41 -19.26
CA ASN A 298 -17.71 2.85 -19.01
C ASN A 298 -18.65 3.23 -17.88
N LEU A 299 -19.85 2.65 -17.86
CA LEU A 299 -20.83 2.91 -16.81
C LEU A 299 -20.35 2.43 -15.44
N LEU A 300 -19.77 1.22 -15.37
CA LEU A 300 -19.28 0.65 -14.12
C LEU A 300 -18.14 1.50 -13.52
N VAL A 301 -17.15 1.86 -14.35
CA VAL A 301 -15.99 2.65 -13.90
C VAL A 301 -16.43 4.07 -13.49
N ASN A 302 -17.27 4.74 -14.27
CA ASN A 302 -17.79 6.07 -13.92
C ASN A 302 -18.61 6.04 -12.62
N ARG A 303 -19.42 5.02 -12.40
CA ARG A 303 -20.15 4.85 -11.13
C ARG A 303 -19.20 4.68 -9.95
N GLN A 304 -18.12 3.92 -10.14
CA GLN A 304 -17.13 3.72 -9.11
C GLN A 304 -16.39 5.03 -8.77
N ILE A 305 -15.92 5.76 -9.79
CA ILE A 305 -15.28 7.07 -9.62
C ILE A 305 -16.22 8.03 -8.88
N ASN A 306 -17.49 8.12 -9.29
CA ASN A 306 -18.47 8.97 -8.62
C ASN A 306 -18.66 8.59 -7.15
N ALA A 307 -18.78 7.29 -6.84
CA ALA A 307 -18.93 6.83 -5.47
C ALA A 307 -17.70 7.21 -4.62
N CYS A 308 -16.50 7.04 -5.17
CA CYS A 308 -15.26 7.41 -4.48
C CYS A 308 -15.13 8.92 -4.28
N ILE A 309 -15.47 9.74 -5.30
CA ILE A 309 -15.45 11.21 -5.18
C ILE A 309 -16.40 11.67 -4.08
N LEU A 310 -17.64 11.18 -4.09
CA LEU A 310 -18.66 11.61 -3.13
C LEU A 310 -18.35 11.16 -1.68
N LEU A 311 -17.64 10.05 -1.51
CA LEU A 311 -17.25 9.57 -0.20
C LEU A 311 -15.95 10.22 0.30
N LEU A 312 -14.93 10.25 -0.55
CA LEU A 312 -13.59 10.67 -0.14
C LEU A 312 -13.46 12.19 -0.06
N SER A 313 -14.13 12.97 -0.96
CA SER A 313 -13.96 14.43 -0.94
C SER A 313 -14.33 15.08 0.38
N PRO A 314 -15.49 14.83 1.02
CA PRO A 314 -15.77 15.38 2.34
C PRO A 314 -14.75 14.96 3.39
N LEU A 315 -14.28 13.71 3.33
CA LEU A 315 -13.24 13.22 4.25
C LEU A 315 -11.94 13.98 4.07
N LEU A 316 -11.51 14.26 2.83
CA LEU A 316 -10.29 15.03 2.55
C LEU A 316 -10.40 16.47 3.04
N LEU A 317 -11.55 17.13 2.85
CA LEU A 317 -11.79 18.50 3.33
C LEU A 317 -11.76 18.55 4.87
N GLY A 318 -12.51 17.66 5.53
CA GLY A 318 -12.53 17.57 6.98
C GLY A 318 -11.14 17.27 7.57
N PHE A 319 -10.41 16.36 6.94
CA PHE A 319 -9.06 16.01 7.35
C PHE A 319 -8.09 17.17 7.17
N MET A 320 -8.18 17.91 6.06
CA MET A 320 -7.34 19.09 5.79
C MET A 320 -7.52 20.17 6.87
N MET A 321 -8.74 20.40 7.29
CA MET A 321 -9.03 21.36 8.37
C MET A 321 -8.56 20.85 9.73
N ALA A 322 -8.65 19.54 9.98
CA ALA A 322 -8.29 18.95 11.25
C ALA A 322 -6.77 18.76 11.44
N LEU A 323 -5.94 18.94 10.39
CA LEU A 323 -4.48 18.73 10.44
C LEU A 323 -3.78 19.40 11.64
N PRO A 324 -4.08 20.67 12.02
CA PRO A 324 -3.39 21.31 13.12
C PRO A 324 -3.54 20.59 14.47
N TRP A 325 -4.64 19.88 14.67
CA TRP A 325 -4.90 19.08 15.86
C TRP A 325 -4.53 17.61 15.68
N LEU A 326 -4.76 17.07 14.48
CA LEU A 326 -4.49 15.66 14.20
C LEU A 326 -3.00 15.32 14.20
N ILE A 327 -2.15 16.22 13.69
CA ILE A 327 -0.70 15.97 13.67
C ILE A 327 -0.15 15.82 15.10
N PRO A 328 -0.36 16.76 16.04
CA PRO A 328 0.11 16.59 17.41
C PRO A 328 -0.55 15.40 18.13
N LEU A 329 -1.83 15.12 17.83
CA LEU A 329 -2.56 14.01 18.42
C LEU A 329 -2.03 12.64 17.98
N LEU A 330 -1.77 12.45 16.69
CA LEU A 330 -1.35 11.16 16.12
C LEU A 330 0.16 10.94 16.17
N PHE A 331 0.95 12.02 16.16
CA PHE A 331 2.41 12.00 16.23
C PHE A 331 2.89 12.78 17.46
N SER A 332 3.49 13.93 17.24
CA SER A 332 3.90 14.90 18.25
C SER A 332 4.00 16.31 17.62
N GLN A 333 4.23 17.34 18.43
CA GLN A 333 4.42 18.70 17.92
C GLN A 333 5.62 18.84 16.98
N ALA A 334 6.65 18.02 17.13
CA ALA A 334 7.81 17.99 16.26
C ALA A 334 7.48 17.65 14.78
N PHE A 335 6.30 17.12 14.51
CA PHE A 335 5.82 16.77 13.16
C PHE A 335 5.00 17.89 12.50
N LEU A 336 4.72 19.00 13.17
CA LEU A 336 3.98 20.14 12.58
C LEU A 336 4.57 20.67 11.25
N PRO A 337 5.92 20.68 11.04
CA PRO A 337 6.48 21.12 9.77
C PRO A 337 5.99 20.33 8.54
N MET A 338 5.50 19.09 8.71
CA MET A 338 4.94 18.31 7.60
C MET A 338 3.56 18.80 7.14
N MET A 339 2.91 19.74 7.86
CA MET A 339 1.53 20.17 7.58
C MET A 339 1.36 20.72 6.16
N GLY A 340 2.33 21.52 5.69
CA GLY A 340 2.30 22.07 4.33
C GLY A 340 2.32 20.97 3.26
N MET A 341 3.24 20.01 3.41
CA MET A 341 3.30 18.82 2.54
C MET A 341 2.00 18.00 2.60
N MET A 342 1.46 17.80 3.80
CA MET A 342 0.25 17.01 4.00
C MET A 342 -0.95 17.56 3.25
N ARG A 343 -1.11 18.91 3.20
CA ARG A 343 -2.15 19.57 2.41
C ARG A 343 -2.06 19.22 0.93
N GLY A 344 -0.85 19.26 0.37
CA GLY A 344 -0.60 18.81 -1.02
C GLY A 344 -0.90 17.32 -1.22
N CYS A 345 -0.48 16.45 -0.29
CA CYS A 345 -0.78 15.02 -0.35
C CYS A 345 -2.28 14.73 -0.33
N LEU A 346 -3.09 15.50 0.40
CA LEU A 346 -4.55 15.35 0.39
C LEU A 346 -5.15 15.71 -0.97
N VAL A 347 -4.61 16.73 -1.65
CA VAL A 347 -5.00 17.05 -3.04
C VAL A 347 -4.60 15.90 -3.99
N ALA A 348 -3.40 15.32 -3.78
CA ALA A 348 -2.96 14.15 -4.54
C ALA A 348 -3.93 12.97 -4.41
N MET A 349 -4.45 12.72 -3.20
CA MET A 349 -5.42 11.64 -2.97
C MET A 349 -6.74 11.83 -3.73
N PHE A 350 -7.14 13.06 -4.02
CA PHE A 350 -8.29 13.32 -4.89
C PHE A 350 -8.03 12.80 -6.32
N PHE A 351 -6.87 13.07 -6.89
CA PHE A 351 -6.52 12.57 -8.24
C PHE A 351 -6.29 11.06 -8.26
N ARG A 352 -5.82 10.47 -7.15
CA ARG A 352 -5.64 9.03 -7.03
C ARG A 352 -6.95 8.22 -7.17
N ILE A 353 -8.11 8.83 -6.93
CA ILE A 353 -9.42 8.21 -7.23
C ILE A 353 -9.51 7.80 -8.70
N PHE A 354 -9.05 8.68 -9.59
CA PHE A 354 -9.10 8.44 -11.04
C PHE A 354 -8.07 7.40 -11.44
N THR A 355 -6.82 7.55 -11.01
CA THR A 355 -5.73 6.63 -11.38
C THR A 355 -6.10 5.20 -11.01
N LEU A 356 -6.40 4.93 -9.73
CA LEU A 356 -6.72 3.58 -9.26
C LEU A 356 -7.96 2.98 -9.95
N SER A 357 -9.04 3.78 -10.11
CA SER A 357 -10.26 3.28 -10.74
C SER A 357 -10.07 2.89 -12.20
N ILE A 358 -9.20 3.59 -12.92
CA ILE A 358 -8.97 3.40 -14.36
C ILE A 358 -7.89 2.35 -14.61
N GLU A 359 -6.81 2.32 -13.82
CA GLU A 359 -5.70 1.34 -13.92
C GLU A 359 -6.20 -0.11 -13.76
N TYR A 360 -7.19 -0.33 -12.93
CA TYR A 360 -7.80 -1.65 -12.76
C TYR A 360 -8.43 -2.20 -14.04
N ILE A 361 -8.72 -1.36 -15.05
CA ILE A 361 -9.19 -1.83 -16.36
C ILE A 361 -8.10 -2.68 -17.03
N ALA A 362 -6.86 -2.18 -17.07
CA ALA A 362 -5.73 -2.90 -17.65
C ALA A 362 -5.45 -4.21 -16.89
N LEU A 363 -5.45 -4.13 -15.56
CA LEU A 363 -5.21 -5.28 -14.68
C LEU A 363 -6.29 -6.36 -14.85
N SER A 364 -7.58 -5.98 -14.86
CA SER A 364 -8.71 -6.92 -15.02
C SER A 364 -8.75 -7.59 -16.39
N ARG A 365 -8.14 -6.95 -17.40
CA ARG A 365 -8.01 -7.49 -18.77
C ARG A 365 -6.75 -8.31 -19.00
N GLY A 366 -5.86 -8.39 -18.02
CA GLY A 366 -4.59 -9.12 -18.14
C GLY A 366 -3.57 -8.45 -19.07
N HIS A 367 -3.75 -7.17 -19.38
CA HIS A 367 -2.80 -6.41 -20.22
C HIS A 367 -1.62 -5.92 -19.37
N SER A 368 -0.76 -6.85 -18.99
CA SER A 368 0.38 -6.63 -18.07
C SER A 368 1.34 -5.54 -18.53
N VAL A 369 1.58 -5.42 -19.86
CA VAL A 369 2.48 -4.38 -20.41
C VAL A 369 1.92 -2.98 -20.16
N LEU A 370 0.61 -2.78 -20.42
CA LEU A 370 -0.01 -1.47 -20.18
C LEU A 370 0.04 -1.11 -18.70
N TYR A 371 -0.25 -2.07 -17.83
CA TYR A 371 -0.15 -1.89 -16.38
C TYR A 371 1.28 -1.52 -15.95
N LEU A 372 2.31 -2.21 -16.46
CA LEU A 372 3.71 -1.89 -16.18
C LEU A 372 4.12 -0.49 -16.68
N VAL A 373 3.60 -0.05 -17.83
CA VAL A 373 3.85 1.32 -18.33
C VAL A 373 3.22 2.36 -17.40
N GLN A 374 2.01 2.12 -16.92
CA GLN A 374 1.32 3.01 -15.97
C GLN A 374 2.09 3.09 -14.64
N GLU A 375 2.47 1.97 -14.05
CA GLU A 375 3.28 1.90 -12.81
C GLU A 375 4.66 2.56 -12.99
N GLY A 376 5.32 2.32 -14.12
CA GLY A 376 6.61 2.96 -14.42
C GLY A 376 6.50 4.47 -14.56
N ALA A 377 5.45 4.96 -15.23
CA ALA A 377 5.18 6.39 -15.34
C ALA A 377 4.89 7.03 -13.97
N SER A 378 4.08 6.37 -13.14
CA SER A 378 3.80 6.79 -11.75
C SER A 378 5.10 6.90 -10.94
N ALA A 379 5.97 5.88 -11.02
CA ALA A 379 7.25 5.86 -10.33
C ALA A 379 8.17 7.03 -10.75
N VAL A 380 8.28 7.28 -12.06
CA VAL A 380 9.09 8.39 -12.59
C VAL A 380 8.52 9.75 -12.17
N LEU A 381 7.20 9.93 -12.31
CA LEU A 381 6.52 11.17 -11.92
C LEU A 381 6.68 11.45 -10.43
N LEU A 382 6.59 10.42 -9.57
CA LEU A 382 6.78 10.57 -8.13
C LEU A 382 8.20 11.02 -7.79
N VAL A 383 9.23 10.36 -8.35
CA VAL A 383 10.63 10.72 -8.09
C VAL A 383 10.93 12.14 -8.59
N ALA A 384 10.50 12.47 -9.80
CA ALA A 384 10.69 13.80 -10.38
C ALA A 384 9.96 14.88 -9.55
N ALA A 385 8.72 14.63 -9.13
CA ALA A 385 7.95 15.54 -8.30
C ALA A 385 8.62 15.82 -6.96
N VAL A 386 9.12 14.79 -6.28
CA VAL A 386 9.78 14.97 -4.99
C VAL A 386 11.10 15.70 -5.18
N ALA A 387 11.91 15.36 -6.19
CA ALA A 387 13.17 16.00 -6.46
C ALA A 387 12.99 17.50 -6.79
N MET A 388 12.10 17.81 -7.75
CA MET A 388 11.82 19.19 -8.13
C MET A 388 11.14 19.99 -7.00
N GLY A 389 10.14 19.39 -6.35
CA GLY A 389 9.41 20.05 -5.27
C GLY A 389 10.32 20.43 -4.11
N PHE A 390 11.23 19.54 -3.72
CA PHE A 390 12.16 19.80 -2.65
C PHE A 390 13.18 20.90 -3.03
N ALA A 391 13.68 20.88 -4.26
CA ALA A 391 14.61 21.91 -4.77
C ALA A 391 13.96 23.30 -4.87
N LEU A 392 12.65 23.40 -5.17
CA LEU A 392 11.94 24.65 -5.32
C LEU A 392 11.56 25.33 -3.99
N GLY A 393 11.25 24.56 -2.96
CA GLY A 393 10.76 25.16 -1.70
C GLY A 393 10.61 24.16 -0.55
N GLY A 394 11.46 23.13 -0.54
CA GLY A 394 11.52 22.16 0.55
C GLY A 394 10.27 21.27 0.65
N LEU A 395 10.03 20.76 1.84
CA LEU A 395 9.02 19.72 2.07
C LEU A 395 7.59 20.16 1.72
N THR A 396 7.24 21.41 1.92
CA THR A 396 5.91 21.93 1.57
C THR A 396 5.63 21.82 0.07
N PHE A 397 6.61 22.21 -0.75
CA PHE A 397 6.47 22.14 -2.21
C PHE A 397 6.48 20.70 -2.73
N VAL A 398 7.13 19.75 -2.03
CA VAL A 398 7.03 18.32 -2.33
C VAL A 398 5.57 17.87 -2.33
N GLY A 399 4.76 18.28 -1.35
CA GLY A 399 3.34 17.92 -1.31
C GLY A 399 2.57 18.42 -2.53
N TYR A 400 2.77 19.65 -2.94
CA TYR A 400 2.11 20.21 -4.14
C TYR A 400 2.64 19.60 -5.44
N ALA A 401 3.94 19.31 -5.51
CA ALA A 401 4.53 18.61 -6.65
C ALA A 401 3.99 17.18 -6.79
N ILE A 402 3.78 16.45 -5.69
CA ILE A 402 3.10 15.15 -5.69
C ILE A 402 1.65 15.30 -6.18
N ALA A 403 0.91 16.35 -5.77
CA ALA A 403 -0.43 16.60 -6.26
C ALA A 403 -0.45 16.84 -7.77
N LEU A 404 0.50 17.61 -8.31
CA LEU A 404 0.63 17.83 -9.74
C LEU A 404 1.01 16.52 -10.47
N ALA A 405 1.95 15.76 -9.93
CA ALA A 405 2.36 14.47 -10.51
C ALA A 405 1.21 13.47 -10.60
N THR A 406 0.41 13.36 -9.53
CA THR A 406 -0.77 12.48 -9.54
C THR A 406 -1.88 12.98 -10.46
N ALA A 407 -2.01 14.30 -10.68
CA ALA A 407 -2.89 14.86 -11.69
C ALA A 407 -2.44 14.51 -13.11
N LEU A 408 -1.13 14.62 -13.39
CA LEU A 408 -0.54 14.23 -14.67
C LEU A 408 -0.65 12.72 -14.89
N GLU A 409 -0.43 11.91 -13.86
CA GLU A 409 -0.65 10.47 -13.88
C GLU A 409 -2.10 10.12 -14.23
N ALA A 410 -3.08 10.78 -13.58
CA ALA A 410 -4.50 10.58 -13.87
C ALA A 410 -4.84 10.92 -15.32
N LEU A 411 -4.26 11.98 -15.87
CA LEU A 411 -4.41 12.35 -17.28
C LEU A 411 -3.79 11.31 -18.20
N LEU A 412 -2.56 10.86 -17.90
CA LEU A 412 -1.85 9.83 -18.68
C LEU A 412 -2.65 8.53 -18.72
N VAL A 413 -3.10 8.04 -17.56
CA VAL A 413 -3.89 6.82 -17.44
C VAL A 413 -5.21 6.95 -18.19
N LEU A 414 -5.87 8.12 -18.13
CA LEU A 414 -7.10 8.40 -18.88
C LEU A 414 -6.85 8.33 -20.39
N VAL A 415 -5.77 8.98 -20.89
CA VAL A 415 -5.41 9.00 -22.31
C VAL A 415 -5.09 7.58 -22.81
N LEU A 416 -4.21 6.86 -22.11
CA LEU A 416 -3.84 5.49 -22.48
C LEU A 416 -5.05 4.55 -22.53
N THR A 417 -5.94 4.68 -21.54
CA THR A 417 -7.14 3.85 -21.45
C THR A 417 -8.20 4.26 -22.47
N HIS A 418 -8.30 5.56 -22.80
CA HIS A 418 -9.14 6.03 -23.90
C HIS A 418 -8.70 5.43 -25.23
N HIS A 419 -7.42 5.50 -25.58
CA HIS A 419 -6.89 4.95 -26.82
C HIS A 419 -7.06 3.42 -26.93
N ARG A 420 -6.91 2.69 -25.81
CA ARG A 420 -6.93 1.21 -25.84
C ARG A 420 -8.31 0.62 -25.69
N TYR A 421 -9.19 1.25 -24.91
CA TYR A 421 -10.51 0.69 -24.53
C TYR A 421 -11.68 1.61 -24.88
N HIS A 422 -11.42 2.76 -25.50
CA HIS A 422 -12.40 3.81 -25.77
C HIS A 422 -13.15 4.25 -24.50
N PHE A 423 -12.44 4.21 -23.36
CA PHE A 423 -12.99 4.67 -22.09
C PHE A 423 -13.16 6.17 -22.08
N MET A 424 -14.32 6.65 -21.61
CA MET A 424 -14.62 8.07 -21.47
C MET A 424 -15.27 8.36 -20.12
N LEU A 425 -14.88 9.47 -19.52
CA LEU A 425 -15.55 9.99 -18.35
C LEU A 425 -16.90 10.62 -18.75
N HIS A 426 -17.95 10.27 -18.02
CA HIS A 426 -19.28 10.85 -18.24
C HIS A 426 -19.32 12.33 -17.83
N ARG A 427 -20.17 13.13 -18.50
CA ARG A 427 -20.36 14.54 -18.13
C ARG A 427 -20.76 14.74 -16.67
N ALA A 428 -21.56 13.83 -16.13
CA ALA A 428 -21.91 13.84 -14.70
C ALA A 428 -20.70 13.66 -13.79
N THR A 429 -19.78 12.74 -14.13
CA THR A 429 -18.54 12.51 -13.37
C THR A 429 -17.65 13.74 -13.39
N TRP A 430 -17.47 14.40 -14.54
CA TRP A 430 -16.74 15.65 -14.66
C TRP A 430 -17.34 16.78 -13.80
N ARG A 431 -18.69 16.90 -13.80
CA ARG A 431 -19.37 17.93 -13.00
C ARG A 431 -19.12 17.71 -11.50
N TRP A 432 -19.31 16.48 -11.00
CA TRP A 432 -19.11 16.18 -9.58
C TRP A 432 -17.64 16.30 -9.19
N ALA A 433 -16.73 15.83 -10.02
CA ALA A 433 -15.30 16.00 -9.83
C ALA A 433 -14.92 17.49 -9.76
N GLY A 434 -15.40 18.30 -10.70
CA GLY A 434 -15.13 19.74 -10.73
C GLY A 434 -15.66 20.47 -9.51
N VAL A 435 -16.89 20.20 -9.07
CA VAL A 435 -17.48 20.82 -7.88
C VAL A 435 -16.68 20.45 -6.63
N GLN A 436 -16.40 19.15 -6.42
CA GLN A 436 -15.67 18.71 -5.23
C GLN A 436 -14.21 19.17 -5.23
N PHE A 437 -13.57 19.22 -6.40
CA PHE A 437 -12.23 19.74 -6.53
C PHE A 437 -12.15 21.25 -6.23
N LEU A 438 -13.14 22.02 -6.72
CA LEU A 438 -13.23 23.45 -6.40
C LEU A 438 -13.39 23.67 -4.88
N LEU A 439 -14.27 22.91 -4.24
CA LEU A 439 -14.44 22.98 -2.79
C LEU A 439 -13.14 22.61 -2.05
N LEU A 440 -12.41 21.62 -2.54
CA LEU A 440 -11.09 21.23 -1.98
C LEU A 440 -10.08 22.36 -2.12
N LEU A 441 -10.01 23.05 -3.27
CA LEU A 441 -9.13 24.19 -3.49
C LEU A 441 -9.50 25.38 -2.61
N VAL A 442 -10.79 25.68 -2.44
CA VAL A 442 -11.25 26.75 -1.54
C VAL A 442 -10.91 26.42 -0.09
N THR A 443 -11.05 25.16 0.33
CA THR A 443 -10.63 24.71 1.67
C THR A 443 -9.13 24.82 1.83
N LEU A 444 -8.35 24.40 0.82
CA LEU A 444 -6.89 24.57 0.84
C LEU A 444 -6.50 26.03 1.01
N TRP A 445 -7.11 26.93 0.23
CA TRP A 445 -6.87 28.37 0.31
C TRP A 445 -7.22 28.93 1.70
N SER A 446 -8.38 28.55 2.27
CA SER A 446 -8.75 28.93 3.63
C SER A 446 -7.74 28.47 4.68
N CYS A 447 -7.18 27.28 4.54
CA CYS A 447 -6.16 26.74 5.42
C CYS A 447 -4.79 27.45 5.27
N LEU A 448 -4.51 28.11 4.14
CA LEU A 448 -3.30 28.93 3.94
C LEU A 448 -3.44 30.31 4.60
N TRP A 449 -4.63 30.84 4.70
CA TRP A 449 -4.96 32.10 5.36
C TRP A 449 -5.04 31.93 6.89
N ARG A 450 -3.90 31.80 7.51
CA ARG A 450 -3.77 31.44 8.94
C ARG A 450 -4.58 32.36 9.86
N ALA A 451 -5.35 31.71 10.77
CA ALA A 451 -5.87 32.21 12.05
C ALA A 451 -6.97 33.29 12.03
N SER A 452 -7.60 33.61 10.88
CA SER A 452 -8.78 34.46 10.93
C SER A 452 -10.05 33.63 11.18
N PRO A 453 -11.00 34.07 12.01
CA PRO A 453 -12.30 33.40 12.17
C PRO A 453 -13.04 33.20 10.84
N ALA A 454 -12.85 34.13 9.90
CA ALA A 454 -13.41 34.06 8.54
C ALA A 454 -12.85 32.87 7.73
N ALA A 455 -11.56 32.55 7.85
CA ALA A 455 -10.98 31.39 7.18
C ALA A 455 -11.52 30.08 7.72
N TRP A 456 -11.73 29.98 9.04
CA TRP A 456 -12.40 28.81 9.65
C TRP A 456 -13.86 28.70 9.23
N ALA A 457 -14.61 29.81 9.21
CA ALA A 457 -16.00 29.81 8.73
C ALA A 457 -16.10 29.37 7.27
N LEU A 458 -15.19 29.86 6.41
CA LEU A 458 -15.13 29.46 5.01
C LEU A 458 -14.82 27.96 4.85
N GLY A 459 -13.83 27.45 5.58
CA GLY A 459 -13.47 26.03 5.55
C GLY A 459 -14.59 25.10 6.05
N LEU A 460 -15.26 25.47 7.16
CA LEU A 460 -16.42 24.73 7.66
C LEU A 460 -17.61 24.80 6.68
N GLY A 461 -17.81 25.96 6.05
CA GLY A 461 -18.84 26.14 5.03
C GLY A 461 -18.60 25.24 3.81
N THR A 462 -17.36 25.18 3.29
CA THR A 462 -16.99 24.30 2.19
C THR A 462 -17.10 22.81 2.55
N PHE A 463 -16.69 22.43 3.76
CA PHE A 463 -16.89 21.07 4.27
C PHE A 463 -18.37 20.70 4.36
N GLY A 464 -19.22 21.55 4.97
CA GLY A 464 -20.67 21.35 5.03
C GLY A 464 -21.32 21.27 3.65
N LEU A 465 -20.88 22.11 2.71
CA LEU A 465 -21.36 22.07 1.33
C LEU A 465 -20.95 20.77 0.62
N SER A 466 -19.71 20.30 0.81
CA SER A 466 -19.25 19.03 0.26
C SER A 466 -20.06 17.85 0.81
N CYS A 467 -20.34 17.84 2.12
CA CYS A 467 -21.21 16.83 2.73
C CYS A 467 -22.63 16.85 2.16
N THR A 468 -23.23 18.03 2.00
CA THR A 468 -24.60 18.17 1.46
C THR A 468 -24.68 17.75 0.00
N VAL A 469 -23.70 18.12 -0.82
CA VAL A 469 -23.59 17.69 -2.22
C VAL A 469 -23.47 16.18 -2.29
N SER A 470 -22.58 15.59 -1.50
CA SER A 470 -22.38 14.14 -1.46
C SER A 470 -23.66 13.40 -1.04
N TRP A 471 -24.33 13.88 0.00
CA TRP A 471 -25.58 13.30 0.49
C TRP A 471 -26.71 13.36 -0.52
N ARG A 472 -26.93 14.52 -1.16
CA ARG A 472 -27.95 14.69 -2.21
C ARG A 472 -27.71 13.79 -3.41
N CYS A 473 -26.46 13.69 -3.86
CA CYS A 473 -26.09 12.82 -4.96
C CYS A 473 -26.29 11.34 -4.59
N TRP A 474 -25.89 10.95 -3.39
CA TRP A 474 -26.11 9.59 -2.90
C TRP A 474 -27.60 9.20 -2.90
N LYS A 475 -28.47 10.08 -2.40
CA LYS A 475 -29.92 9.87 -2.45
C LYS A 475 -30.45 9.74 -3.89
N ALA A 476 -29.98 10.60 -4.80
CA ALA A 476 -30.39 10.54 -6.20
C ALA A 476 -29.99 9.23 -6.89
N PHE A 477 -28.78 8.68 -6.57
CA PHE A 477 -28.34 7.37 -7.08
C PHE A 477 -29.20 6.21 -6.57
N HIS A 478 -29.67 6.25 -5.34
CA HIS A 478 -30.53 5.19 -4.78
C HIS A 478 -31.96 5.30 -5.31
N ALA A 479 -32.51 6.49 -5.44
CA ALA A 479 -33.87 6.71 -5.99
C ALA A 479 -34.03 6.25 -7.45
N THR A 480 -32.95 6.28 -8.25
CA THR A 480 -32.94 5.75 -9.61
C THR A 480 -32.86 4.21 -9.69
N LYS A 481 -32.42 3.56 -8.62
CA LYS A 481 -32.34 2.10 -8.55
C LYS A 481 -33.68 1.44 -8.21
N ASP A 482 -34.55 2.17 -7.51
CA ASP A 482 -35.88 1.70 -7.06
C ASP A 482 -37.01 1.99 -8.05
N ARG A 483 -36.74 2.65 -9.20
CA ARG A 483 -37.73 2.74 -10.27
C ARG A 483 -37.81 1.39 -10.97
N PRO A 484 -38.94 0.66 -10.92
CA PRO A 484 -39.11 -0.55 -11.69
C PRO A 484 -38.89 -0.20 -13.17
N LYS A 485 -38.12 -1.04 -13.87
CA LYS A 485 -38.02 -0.99 -15.32
C LYS A 485 -39.45 -1.12 -15.84
N ALA A 486 -40.08 0.02 -16.15
CA ALA A 486 -41.29 -0.01 -16.93
C ALA A 486 -40.96 -0.72 -18.24
N ALA A 487 -41.76 -1.74 -18.52
CA ALA A 487 -41.65 -2.76 -19.54
C ALA A 487 -41.39 -2.20 -20.96
#